data_c850446db7b527441a6fcc320d156a9b
#
_entry.id   c850446db7b527441a6fcc320d156a9b
#
_cell.length_a   1.000
_cell.length_b   1.000
_cell.length_c   1.000
_cell.angle_alpha   90.00
_cell.angle_beta   90.00
_cell.angle_gamma   90.00
#
_symmetry.space_group_name_H-M   'P 1'
#
loop_
_entity.id
_entity.type
_entity.pdbx_description
1 polymer ?
#
loop_
_entity_poly.entity_id
_entity_poly.type
_entity_poly.pdbx_seq_one_letter_code
_entity_poly.pdbx_strand_id
1 'polypeptide(L)'
;GQIRAGNTDWPSNVLAIEPTEEKVRKAIENGPYGKCVFRCVNDVVDHQVVNMEFEGGTTAHLTMTAFSDKQYREIAIHCEKGEIYGSTLDNLLHCYVFGKSNKVINVANLHETSFGHGGGDHWMVLDIVDYYEGRASFGLTSIENSIMSHKIGFAAEQSRLQGGVLVKP
;
A
#
# COMPACT_ATOMS: atom_id res chain seq x y z
N GLY A 1 -6.05 25.27 -13.68
CA GLY A 1 -5.84 24.00 -13.02
C GLY A 1 -7.16 23.39 -12.57
N GLN A 2 -7.06 22.30 -11.82
CA GLN A 2 -8.18 21.46 -11.39
C GLN A 2 -9.27 22.24 -10.65
N ILE A 3 -8.91 23.12 -9.71
CA ILE A 3 -9.87 23.94 -8.97
C ILE A 3 -10.65 24.89 -9.89
N ARG A 4 -10.02 25.44 -10.93
CA ARG A 4 -10.72 26.26 -11.94
C ARG A 4 -11.67 25.43 -12.80
N ALA A 5 -11.41 24.16 -12.96
CA ALA A 5 -12.28 23.21 -13.64
C ALA A 5 -13.41 22.68 -12.74
N GLY A 6 -13.55 23.21 -11.51
CA GLY A 6 -14.59 22.82 -10.56
C GLY A 6 -14.26 21.62 -9.69
N ASN A 7 -13.03 21.08 -9.75
CA ASN A 7 -12.64 20.00 -8.86
C ASN A 7 -12.33 20.56 -7.46
N THR A 8 -13.23 20.32 -6.52
CA THR A 8 -13.09 20.64 -5.10
C THR A 8 -12.74 19.42 -4.23
N ASP A 9 -12.69 18.25 -4.84
CA ASP A 9 -12.31 17.00 -4.17
C ASP A 9 -10.80 16.79 -4.23
N TRP A 10 -10.37 15.56 -4.06
CA TRP A 10 -8.96 15.21 -4.14
C TRP A 10 -8.36 15.54 -5.54
N PRO A 11 -7.19 16.17 -5.62
CA PRO A 11 -6.29 16.57 -4.53
C PRO A 11 -6.52 17.97 -3.97
N SER A 12 -7.51 18.73 -4.45
CA SER A 12 -7.72 20.14 -4.05
C SER A 12 -8.07 20.29 -2.56
N ASN A 13 -8.84 19.37 -2.00
CA ASN A 13 -9.25 19.35 -0.59
C ASN A 13 -8.09 19.02 0.38
N VAL A 14 -6.99 18.45 -0.10
CA VAL A 14 -5.77 18.23 0.70
C VAL A 14 -5.00 19.55 0.89
N LEU A 15 -5.10 20.46 -0.08
CA LEU A 15 -4.39 21.73 -0.05
C LEU A 15 -5.08 22.75 0.86
N ALA A 16 -6.40 22.73 0.93
CA ALA A 16 -7.18 23.66 1.76
C ALA A 16 -8.53 23.04 2.15
N ILE A 17 -8.94 23.27 3.37
CA ILE A 17 -10.31 22.97 3.84
C ILE A 17 -11.30 23.86 3.07
N GLU A 18 -12.37 23.26 2.55
CA GLU A 18 -13.34 23.95 1.67
C GLU A 18 -12.60 24.71 0.55
N PRO A 19 -12.01 23.99 -0.41
CA PRO A 19 -11.08 24.57 -1.36
C PRO A 19 -11.78 25.54 -2.31
N THR A 20 -11.31 26.78 -2.32
CA THR A 20 -11.61 27.81 -3.32
C THR A 20 -10.35 28.10 -4.12
N GLU A 21 -10.48 28.72 -5.30
CA GLU A 21 -9.31 29.10 -6.10
C GLU A 21 -8.32 29.97 -5.30
N GLU A 22 -8.82 30.91 -4.50
CA GLU A 22 -7.99 31.77 -3.67
C GLU A 22 -7.27 30.99 -2.56
N LYS A 23 -7.99 30.15 -1.80
CA LYS A 23 -7.41 29.33 -0.72
C LYS A 23 -6.34 28.38 -1.26
N VAL A 24 -6.63 27.69 -2.38
CA VAL A 24 -5.68 26.77 -3.01
C VAL A 24 -4.47 27.51 -3.55
N ARG A 25 -4.64 28.66 -4.19
CA ARG A 25 -3.54 29.49 -4.65
C ARG A 25 -2.63 29.91 -3.49
N LYS A 26 -3.21 30.41 -2.41
CA LYS A 26 -2.46 30.80 -1.20
C LYS A 26 -1.72 29.63 -0.57
N ALA A 27 -2.34 28.44 -0.54
CA ALA A 27 -1.69 27.23 -0.04
C ALA A 27 -0.51 26.78 -0.91
N ILE A 28 -0.63 26.92 -2.23
CA ILE A 28 0.46 26.62 -3.17
C ILE A 28 1.59 27.67 -3.04
N GLU A 29 1.27 28.95 -2.96
CA GLU A 29 2.28 30.01 -2.86
C GLU A 29 3.10 29.96 -1.57
N ASN A 30 2.47 29.57 -0.46
CA ASN A 30 3.07 29.63 0.88
C ASN A 30 3.35 28.26 1.51
N GLY A 31 2.83 27.19 0.92
CA GLY A 31 2.91 25.83 1.46
C GLY A 31 3.91 24.92 0.75
N PRO A 32 4.15 23.73 1.29
CA PRO A 32 5.10 22.78 0.74
C PRO A 32 4.69 22.21 -0.63
N TYR A 33 3.39 22.18 -0.92
CA TYR A 33 2.84 21.60 -2.16
C TYR A 33 3.00 22.49 -3.39
N GLY A 34 3.50 23.72 -3.22
CA GLY A 34 3.81 24.63 -4.34
C GLY A 34 5.13 24.35 -5.03
N LYS A 35 5.98 23.50 -4.43
CA LYS A 35 7.24 23.10 -5.04
C LYS A 35 7.00 22.06 -6.14
N CYS A 36 7.69 22.23 -7.26
CA CYS A 36 7.69 21.23 -8.32
C CYS A 36 8.30 19.92 -7.77
N VAL A 37 7.59 18.81 -7.89
CA VAL A 37 8.02 17.50 -7.39
C VAL A 37 9.40 17.10 -7.94
N PHE A 38 9.71 17.41 -9.20
CA PHE A 38 11.02 17.13 -9.82
C PHE A 38 12.16 18.06 -9.37
N ARG A 39 11.85 19.07 -8.54
CA ARG A 39 12.82 20.01 -7.96
C ARG A 39 12.79 20.01 -6.44
N CYS A 40 12.10 19.06 -5.85
CA CYS A 40 12.13 18.86 -4.40
C CYS A 40 13.50 18.29 -3.99
N VAL A 41 13.99 18.73 -2.84
CA VAL A 41 15.14 18.12 -2.14
C VAL A 41 14.66 16.93 -1.29
N ASN A 42 13.91 16.03 -1.88
CA ASN A 42 13.39 14.86 -1.23
C ASN A 42 14.32 13.69 -1.55
N ASP A 43 14.73 12.94 -0.55
CA ASP A 43 15.66 11.82 -0.65
C ASP A 43 14.99 10.45 -0.49
N VAL A 44 13.67 10.44 -0.25
CA VAL A 44 12.90 9.19 -0.21
C VAL A 44 12.66 8.63 -1.61
N VAL A 45 12.44 7.33 -1.69
CA VAL A 45 12.15 6.67 -2.97
C VAL A 45 10.78 7.07 -3.50
N ASP A 46 10.69 7.35 -4.79
CA ASP A 46 9.46 7.56 -5.56
C ASP A 46 9.17 6.40 -6.52
N HIS A 47 10.15 5.57 -6.78
CA HIS A 47 10.05 4.27 -7.44
C HIS A 47 11.11 3.34 -6.86
N GLN A 48 10.78 2.08 -6.68
CA GLN A 48 11.67 1.12 -6.03
C GLN A 48 11.38 -0.30 -6.49
N VAL A 49 12.43 -1.09 -6.62
CA VAL A 49 12.39 -2.54 -6.77
C VAL A 49 13.18 -3.16 -5.63
N VAL A 50 12.59 -4.11 -4.92
CA VAL A 50 13.25 -4.84 -3.84
C VAL A 50 13.13 -6.33 -4.12
N ASN A 51 14.26 -7.03 -4.21
CA ASN A 51 14.30 -8.47 -4.23
C ASN A 51 14.64 -8.97 -2.83
N MET A 52 13.89 -9.94 -2.35
CA MET A 52 14.02 -10.50 -1.02
C MET A 52 14.16 -12.01 -1.10
N GLU A 53 15.00 -12.57 -0.26
CA GLU A 53 15.10 -14.01 -0.02
C GLU A 53 14.86 -14.26 1.46
N PHE A 54 13.96 -15.18 1.75
CA PHE A 54 13.58 -15.58 3.10
C PHE A 54 14.29 -16.87 3.52
N GLU A 55 14.36 -17.12 4.82
CA GLU A 55 14.78 -18.42 5.31
C GLU A 55 13.93 -19.54 4.67
N GLY A 56 14.60 -20.60 4.21
CA GLY A 56 13.93 -21.68 3.48
C GLY A 56 13.88 -21.48 1.96
N GLY A 57 14.50 -20.41 1.42
CA GLY A 57 14.67 -20.21 -0.02
C GLY A 57 13.46 -19.63 -0.76
N THR A 58 12.41 -19.21 -0.04
CA THR A 58 11.31 -18.46 -0.65
C THR A 58 11.82 -17.09 -1.11
N THR A 59 11.45 -16.68 -2.30
CA THR A 59 11.80 -15.35 -2.84
C THR A 59 10.58 -14.48 -2.99
N ALA A 60 10.76 -13.17 -2.86
CA ALA A 60 9.73 -12.19 -3.15
C ALA A 60 10.33 -11.00 -3.92
N HIS A 61 9.49 -10.37 -4.72
CA HIS A 61 9.80 -9.19 -5.48
C HIS A 61 8.74 -8.12 -5.22
N LEU A 62 9.18 -6.94 -4.81
CA LEU A 62 8.33 -5.77 -4.63
C LEU A 62 8.68 -4.72 -5.66
N THR A 63 7.70 -4.23 -6.40
CA THR A 63 7.83 -3.03 -7.23
C THR A 63 6.87 -1.96 -6.71
N MET A 64 7.36 -0.78 -6.47
CA MET A 64 6.59 0.39 -6.08
C MET A 64 6.88 1.55 -7.02
N THR A 65 5.86 2.29 -7.41
CA THR A 65 5.99 3.57 -8.10
C THR A 65 4.97 4.57 -7.54
N ALA A 66 5.41 5.82 -7.35
CA ALA A 66 4.54 6.92 -6.97
C ALA A 66 3.90 7.62 -8.20
N PHE A 67 4.37 7.32 -9.40
CA PHE A 67 3.94 7.96 -10.65
C PHE A 67 3.05 7.04 -11.47
N SER A 68 1.83 6.81 -10.99
CA SER A 68 0.83 6.01 -11.71
C SER A 68 -0.51 6.73 -11.75
N ASP A 69 -1.27 6.53 -12.81
CA ASP A 69 -2.63 7.05 -12.96
C ASP A 69 -3.58 6.48 -11.92
N LYS A 70 -3.42 5.21 -11.60
CA LYS A 70 -4.26 4.49 -10.65
C LYS A 70 -3.47 4.08 -9.41
N GLN A 71 -4.10 4.22 -8.26
CA GLN A 71 -3.57 3.74 -6.98
C GLN A 71 -4.16 2.35 -6.71
N TYR A 72 -3.35 1.32 -6.87
CA TYR A 72 -3.76 -0.06 -6.61
C TYR A 72 -2.58 -0.93 -6.18
N ARG A 73 -2.89 -2.11 -5.69
CA ARG A 73 -1.91 -3.14 -5.38
C ARG A 73 -2.25 -4.40 -6.11
N GLU A 74 -1.23 -5.06 -6.63
CA GLU A 74 -1.32 -6.38 -7.21
C GLU A 74 -0.46 -7.35 -6.41
N ILE A 75 -0.90 -8.59 -6.32
CA ILE A 75 -0.14 -9.67 -5.71
C ILE A 75 -0.19 -10.91 -6.60
N ALA A 76 0.95 -11.56 -6.75
CA ALA A 76 1.08 -12.89 -7.33
C ALA A 76 1.82 -13.79 -6.35
N ILE A 77 1.24 -14.94 -6.02
CA ILE A 77 1.85 -15.92 -5.11
C ILE A 77 1.91 -17.24 -5.86
N HIS A 78 3.12 -17.75 -6.07
CA HIS A 78 3.37 -19.03 -6.69
C HIS A 78 3.74 -20.05 -5.61
N CYS A 79 2.98 -21.12 -5.55
CA CYS A 79 3.14 -22.21 -4.57
C CYS A 79 3.39 -23.55 -5.26
N GLU A 80 3.80 -24.58 -4.52
CA GLU A 80 4.03 -25.92 -5.06
C GLU A 80 2.78 -26.54 -5.73
N LYS A 81 1.59 -26.19 -5.29
CA LYS A 81 0.34 -26.82 -5.74
C LYS A 81 -0.60 -25.89 -6.51
N GLY A 82 -0.16 -24.67 -6.78
CA GLY A 82 -0.99 -23.69 -7.45
C GLY A 82 -0.46 -22.27 -7.32
N GLU A 83 -1.28 -21.33 -7.75
CA GLU A 83 -0.94 -19.91 -7.73
C GLU A 83 -2.16 -19.06 -7.40
N ILE A 84 -1.91 -17.88 -6.88
CA ILE A 84 -2.94 -16.89 -6.55
C ILE A 84 -2.53 -15.55 -7.15
N TYR A 85 -3.48 -14.91 -7.82
CA TYR A 85 -3.35 -13.53 -8.31
C TYR A 85 -4.47 -12.69 -7.71
N GLY A 86 -4.15 -11.48 -7.30
CA GLY A 86 -5.14 -10.55 -6.78
C GLY A 86 -4.82 -9.11 -7.13
N SER A 87 -5.88 -8.29 -7.23
CA SER A 87 -5.75 -6.86 -7.43
C SER A 87 -6.79 -6.12 -6.59
N THR A 88 -6.37 -5.00 -5.98
CA THR A 88 -7.30 -4.09 -5.30
C THR A 88 -8.08 -3.21 -6.29
N LEU A 89 -7.78 -3.30 -7.60
CA LEU A 89 -8.47 -2.55 -8.64
C LEU A 89 -9.88 -3.09 -8.89
N ASP A 90 -10.02 -4.42 -8.88
CA ASP A 90 -11.28 -5.13 -9.14
C ASP A 90 -11.76 -5.94 -7.92
N ASN A 91 -10.96 -6.02 -6.86
CA ASN A 91 -11.22 -6.80 -5.66
C ASN A 91 -11.40 -8.31 -5.94
N LEU A 92 -10.72 -8.84 -6.94
CA LEU A 92 -10.77 -10.25 -7.29
C LEU A 92 -9.50 -10.99 -6.86
N LEU A 93 -9.70 -12.21 -6.35
CA LEU A 93 -8.64 -13.19 -6.16
C LEU A 93 -8.89 -14.37 -7.11
N HIS A 94 -7.92 -14.65 -7.96
CA HIS A 94 -7.89 -15.78 -8.87
C HIS A 94 -7.02 -16.87 -8.26
N CYS A 95 -7.63 -18.02 -7.95
CA CYS A 95 -6.95 -19.16 -7.35
C CYS A 95 -6.90 -20.31 -8.36
N TYR A 96 -5.71 -20.72 -8.71
CA TYR A 96 -5.42 -21.79 -9.65
C TYR A 96 -4.74 -22.94 -8.91
N VAL A 97 -5.47 -24.02 -8.66
CA VAL A 97 -4.91 -25.23 -8.05
C VAL A 97 -4.65 -26.24 -9.16
N PHE A 98 -3.42 -26.70 -9.31
CA PHE A 98 -3.04 -27.63 -10.37
C PHE A 98 -3.92 -28.88 -10.36
N GLY A 99 -4.48 -29.21 -11.52
CA GLY A 99 -5.41 -30.32 -11.70
C GLY A 99 -6.82 -30.13 -11.16
N LYS A 100 -7.20 -28.90 -10.76
CA LYS A 100 -8.55 -28.57 -10.32
C LYS A 100 -9.14 -27.42 -11.12
N SER A 101 -10.44 -27.21 -10.99
CA SER A 101 -11.11 -26.04 -11.56
C SER A 101 -10.65 -24.75 -10.89
N ASN A 102 -10.46 -23.74 -11.69
CA ASN A 102 -10.10 -22.40 -11.20
C ASN A 102 -11.22 -21.81 -10.35
N LYS A 103 -10.87 -21.06 -9.34
CA LYS A 103 -11.80 -20.35 -8.45
C LYS A 103 -11.51 -18.87 -8.51
N VAL A 104 -12.55 -18.06 -8.68
CA VAL A 104 -12.49 -16.59 -8.54
C VAL A 104 -13.28 -16.22 -7.29
N ILE A 105 -12.66 -15.44 -6.42
CA ILE A 105 -13.26 -14.96 -5.17
C ILE A 105 -13.36 -13.44 -5.31
N ASN A 106 -14.56 -12.91 -5.19
CA ASN A 106 -14.76 -11.47 -5.06
C ASN A 106 -14.66 -11.10 -3.58
N VAL A 107 -13.58 -10.37 -3.23
CA VAL A 107 -13.28 -9.99 -1.84
C VAL A 107 -14.34 -9.03 -1.28
N ALA A 108 -14.92 -8.18 -2.12
CA ALA A 108 -15.98 -7.26 -1.70
C ALA A 108 -17.25 -7.99 -1.21
N ASN A 109 -17.46 -9.25 -1.63
CA ASN A 109 -18.58 -10.07 -1.15
C ASN A 109 -18.30 -10.76 0.21
N LEU A 110 -17.04 -10.75 0.66
CA LEU A 110 -16.65 -11.41 1.91
C LEU A 110 -16.68 -10.43 3.09
N HIS A 111 -16.42 -9.17 2.83
CA HIS A 111 -16.23 -8.16 3.86
C HIS A 111 -16.79 -6.81 3.41
N GLU A 112 -17.23 -6.01 4.38
CA GLU A 112 -17.62 -4.62 4.13
C GLU A 112 -16.37 -3.80 3.73
N THR A 113 -16.39 -3.21 2.54
CA THR A 113 -15.27 -2.46 1.96
C THR A 113 -15.53 -0.96 1.85
N SER A 114 -16.69 -0.48 2.29
CA SER A 114 -17.10 0.92 2.17
C SER A 114 -16.42 1.85 3.19
N PHE A 115 -15.78 1.30 4.22
CA PHE A 115 -15.01 2.06 5.19
C PHE A 115 -13.58 2.36 4.70
N GLY A 116 -12.90 3.29 5.38
CA GLY A 116 -11.55 3.73 5.05
C GLY A 116 -10.58 2.59 4.75
N HIS A 117 -9.66 2.82 3.81
CA HIS A 117 -8.68 1.83 3.32
C HIS A 117 -9.29 0.51 2.83
N GLY A 118 -10.47 0.59 2.17
CA GLY A 118 -11.16 -0.60 1.66
C GLY A 118 -11.69 -1.52 2.77
N GLY A 119 -12.08 -0.93 3.91
CA GLY A 119 -12.56 -1.65 5.08
C GLY A 119 -11.47 -2.03 6.10
N GLY A 120 -10.18 -1.82 5.77
CA GLY A 120 -9.07 -2.20 6.63
C GLY A 120 -9.12 -1.59 8.03
N ASP A 121 -9.48 -0.30 8.13
CA ASP A 121 -9.58 0.40 9.41
C ASP A 121 -10.68 -0.21 10.30
N HIS A 122 -11.81 -0.56 9.71
CA HIS A 122 -12.92 -1.19 10.42
C HIS A 122 -12.51 -2.56 10.98
N TRP A 123 -11.92 -3.41 10.15
CA TRP A 123 -11.52 -4.75 10.54
C TRP A 123 -10.40 -4.73 11.57
N MET A 124 -9.46 -3.81 11.47
CA MET A 124 -8.40 -3.63 12.47
C MET A 124 -9.00 -3.32 13.85
N VAL A 125 -10.02 -2.45 13.91
CA VAL A 125 -10.69 -2.14 15.20
C VAL A 125 -11.43 -3.35 15.75
N LEU A 126 -12.11 -4.12 14.90
CA LEU A 126 -12.79 -5.34 15.33
C LEU A 126 -11.80 -6.39 15.84
N ASP A 127 -10.68 -6.60 15.17
CA ASP A 127 -9.62 -7.52 15.61
C ASP A 127 -9.07 -7.12 16.99
N ILE A 128 -8.89 -5.83 17.25
CA ILE A 128 -8.44 -5.32 18.54
C ILE A 128 -9.51 -5.61 19.62
N VAL A 129 -10.78 -5.36 19.34
CA VAL A 129 -11.88 -5.65 20.28
C VAL A 129 -11.95 -7.15 20.57
N ASP A 130 -11.90 -7.99 19.55
CA ASP A 130 -11.94 -9.44 19.69
C ASP A 130 -10.78 -10.00 20.51
N TYR A 131 -9.59 -9.40 20.38
CA TYR A 131 -8.45 -9.73 21.20
C TYR A 131 -8.68 -9.38 22.68
N TYR A 132 -9.13 -8.15 22.97
CA TYR A 132 -9.37 -7.72 24.35
C TYR A 132 -10.51 -8.48 25.02
N GLU A 133 -11.49 -8.94 24.27
CA GLU A 133 -12.60 -9.75 24.79
C GLU A 133 -12.27 -11.25 24.82
N GLY A 134 -11.04 -11.64 24.45
CA GLY A 134 -10.58 -13.03 24.47
C GLY A 134 -11.22 -13.93 23.41
N ARG A 135 -11.84 -13.34 22.38
CA ARG A 135 -12.44 -14.09 21.26
C ARG A 135 -11.43 -14.48 20.19
N ALA A 136 -10.32 -13.77 20.10
CA ALA A 136 -9.24 -14.05 19.15
C ALA A 136 -7.87 -13.92 19.83
N SER A 137 -6.88 -14.66 19.31
CA SER A 137 -5.47 -14.42 19.60
C SER A 137 -5.00 -13.17 18.86
N PHE A 138 -3.99 -12.47 19.37
CA PHE A 138 -3.39 -11.33 18.70
C PHE A 138 -2.90 -11.75 17.31
N GLY A 139 -3.38 -11.06 16.28
CA GLY A 139 -3.21 -11.47 14.90
C GLY A 139 -1.89 -11.01 14.25
N LEU A 140 -1.93 -10.89 12.94
CA LEU A 140 -0.79 -10.52 12.09
C LEU A 140 -0.23 -9.11 12.32
N THR A 141 -0.96 -8.26 13.08
CA THR A 141 -0.61 -6.86 13.37
C THR A 141 0.11 -6.68 14.71
N SER A 142 0.71 -7.74 15.25
CA SER A 142 1.50 -7.64 16.48
C SER A 142 2.70 -6.70 16.31
N ILE A 143 3.19 -6.17 17.44
CA ILE A 143 4.34 -5.26 17.44
C ILE A 143 5.60 -5.97 16.89
N GLU A 144 5.76 -7.26 17.16
CA GLU A 144 6.86 -8.06 16.67
C GLU A 144 6.87 -8.15 15.14
N ASN A 145 5.70 -8.42 14.53
CA ASN A 145 5.54 -8.45 13.08
C ASN A 145 5.75 -7.06 12.49
N SER A 146 5.28 -6.01 13.15
CA SER A 146 5.49 -4.63 12.74
C SER A 146 6.98 -4.25 12.75
N ILE A 147 7.72 -4.62 13.81
CA ILE A 147 9.16 -4.40 13.90
C ILE A 147 9.89 -5.10 12.75
N MET A 148 9.53 -6.34 12.44
CA MET A 148 10.15 -7.07 11.34
C MET A 148 9.90 -6.39 9.99
N SER A 149 8.67 -5.94 9.73
CA SER A 149 8.33 -5.20 8.51
C SER A 149 9.14 -3.91 8.37
N HIS A 150 9.34 -3.18 9.47
CA HIS A 150 10.17 -1.97 9.47
C HIS A 150 11.66 -2.28 9.23
N LYS A 151 12.17 -3.36 9.81
CA LYS A 151 13.56 -3.79 9.56
C LYS A 151 13.79 -4.12 8.09
N ILE A 152 12.84 -4.79 7.43
CA ILE A 152 12.90 -5.06 5.98
C ILE A 152 12.96 -3.73 5.21
N GLY A 153 12.12 -2.76 5.56
CA GLY A 153 12.14 -1.43 4.95
C GLY A 153 13.47 -0.71 5.13
N PHE A 154 14.04 -0.72 6.33
CA PHE A 154 15.35 -0.13 6.60
C PHE A 154 16.49 -0.84 5.86
N ALA A 155 16.45 -2.16 5.76
CA ALA A 155 17.42 -2.93 5.01
C ALA A 155 17.35 -2.63 3.51
N ALA A 156 16.15 -2.46 2.96
CA ALA A 156 15.94 -2.07 1.57
C ALA A 156 16.53 -0.67 1.30
N GLU A 157 16.30 0.30 2.19
CA GLU A 157 16.88 1.64 2.07
C GLU A 157 18.40 1.62 2.19
N GLN A 158 18.94 0.86 3.14
CA GLN A 158 20.38 0.69 3.29
C GLN A 158 21.00 0.06 2.03
N SER A 159 20.36 -0.97 1.46
CA SER A 159 20.78 -1.57 0.20
C SER A 159 20.83 -0.54 -0.93
N ARG A 160 19.76 0.26 -1.07
CA ARG A 160 19.68 1.33 -2.07
C ARG A 160 20.81 2.33 -1.95
N LEU A 161 21.07 2.83 -0.75
CA LEU A 161 22.13 3.81 -0.49
C LEU A 161 23.55 3.26 -0.75
N GLN A 162 23.71 1.95 -0.68
CA GLN A 162 24.97 1.25 -0.95
C GLN A 162 25.08 0.68 -2.38
N GLY A 163 24.18 1.08 -3.29
CA GLY A 163 24.22 0.66 -4.70
C GLY A 163 23.65 -0.73 -4.96
N GLY A 164 22.73 -1.22 -4.11
CA GLY A 164 22.02 -2.47 -4.31
C GLY A 164 22.71 -3.70 -3.73
N VAL A 165 23.54 -3.53 -2.70
CA VAL A 165 24.19 -4.68 -2.02
C VAL A 165 23.19 -5.46 -1.17
N LEU A 166 23.49 -6.74 -0.92
CA LEU A 166 22.73 -7.58 -0.01
C LEU A 166 22.84 -7.05 1.42
N VAL A 167 21.69 -6.80 2.04
CA VAL A 167 21.58 -6.40 3.46
C VAL A 167 20.64 -7.39 4.16
N LYS A 168 21.04 -7.86 5.34
CA LYS A 168 20.17 -8.68 6.21
C LYS A 168 19.45 -7.75 7.20
N PRO A 169 18.11 -7.86 7.34
CA PRO A 169 17.33 -7.06 8.28
C PRO A 169 17.55 -7.44 9.76
#